data_f40289f0b5481c5b65cbe17bc6e23b54
#
_entry.id   f40289f0b5481c5b65cbe17bc6e23b54
#
_cell.length_a   1.000
_cell.length_b   1.000
_cell.length_c   1.000
_cell.angle_alpha   90.00
_cell.angle_beta   90.00
_cell.angle_gamma   90.00
#
_symmetry.space_group_name_H-M   'P 1'
#
loop_
_entity.id
_entity.type
_entity.pdbx_description
1 polymer ?
#
loop_
_entity_poly.entity_id
_entity_poly.type
_entity_poly.pdbx_seq_one_letter_code
_entity_poly.pdbx_strand_id
1 'polypeptide(L)'
;MPCLPEHLRHALSEKITYSEVEMALKNSPNNKAAGVNGVPTNLLKELHKLHNQNVKKNIPSFNIINLLKDTYNNIEENRISSPNIQNSWLCPLYKKGNHCEIPNYRPITVLNTEYKILTTSIMSKSLKPPPP
;
A
#
# COMPACT_ATOMS: atom_id res chain seq x y z
N MET A 1 9.58 -1.40 -27.70
CA MET A 1 9.36 -1.36 -26.24
C MET A 1 10.21 -2.41 -25.55
N PRO A 2 10.98 -2.02 -24.55
CA PRO A 2 11.68 -3.04 -23.78
C PRO A 2 10.66 -3.94 -23.06
N CYS A 3 10.82 -5.23 -23.21
CA CYS A 3 9.98 -6.21 -22.51
C CYS A 3 10.57 -6.53 -21.14
N LEU A 4 9.70 -6.70 -20.14
CA LEU A 4 10.14 -7.18 -18.85
C LEU A 4 10.77 -8.58 -18.98
N PRO A 5 11.88 -8.86 -18.27
CA PRO A 5 12.41 -10.21 -18.18
C PRO A 5 11.34 -11.23 -17.74
N GLU A 6 11.44 -12.45 -18.23
CA GLU A 6 10.43 -13.48 -17.99
C GLU A 6 10.24 -13.78 -16.49
N HIS A 7 11.34 -13.82 -15.73
CA HIS A 7 11.26 -14.06 -14.28
C HIS A 7 10.47 -12.96 -13.54
N LEU A 8 10.58 -11.70 -14.00
CA LEU A 8 9.80 -10.60 -13.41
C LEU A 8 8.33 -10.67 -13.81
N ARG A 9 8.04 -11.08 -15.04
CA ARG A 9 6.65 -11.32 -15.46
C ARG A 9 5.99 -12.38 -14.61
N HIS A 10 6.70 -13.49 -14.39
CA HIS A 10 6.20 -14.58 -13.55
C HIS A 10 5.98 -14.13 -12.12
N ALA A 11 6.95 -13.42 -11.54
CA ALA A 11 6.85 -12.90 -10.18
C ALA A 11 5.67 -11.92 -10.02
N LEU A 12 5.46 -11.04 -11.00
CA LEU A 12 4.36 -10.07 -10.97
C LEU A 12 3.00 -10.70 -11.21
N SER A 13 2.93 -11.86 -11.90
CA SER A 13 1.69 -12.58 -12.12
C SER A 13 1.26 -13.46 -10.96
N GLU A 14 2.16 -13.72 -10.01
CA GLU A 14 1.83 -14.47 -8.80
C GLU A 14 0.92 -13.68 -7.88
N LYS A 15 0.09 -14.40 -7.11
CA LYS A 15 -0.75 -13.79 -6.11
C LYS A 15 0.09 -13.16 -5.00
N ILE A 16 -0.43 -12.08 -4.44
CA ILE A 16 0.21 -11.42 -3.30
C ILE A 16 0.10 -12.33 -2.07
N THR A 17 1.24 -12.53 -1.39
CA THR A 17 1.31 -13.39 -0.21
C THR A 17 1.16 -12.61 1.08
N TYR A 18 0.82 -13.30 2.16
CA TYR A 18 0.70 -12.72 3.50
C TYR A 18 1.99 -12.00 3.92
N SER A 19 3.15 -12.62 3.70
CA SER A 19 4.43 -12.04 4.11
C SER A 19 4.77 -10.77 3.32
N GLU A 20 4.38 -10.68 2.06
CA GLU A 20 4.60 -9.47 1.25
C GLU A 20 3.80 -8.28 1.81
N VAL A 21 2.53 -8.50 2.15
CA VAL A 21 1.67 -7.45 2.74
C VAL A 21 2.19 -7.05 4.13
N GLU A 22 2.58 -8.03 4.94
CA GLU A 22 3.13 -7.78 6.28
C GLU A 22 4.41 -6.94 6.19
N MET A 23 5.33 -7.29 5.30
CA MET A 23 6.56 -6.52 5.08
C MET A 23 6.27 -5.10 4.61
N ALA A 24 5.35 -4.95 3.66
CA ALA A 24 4.96 -3.63 3.15
C ALA A 24 4.42 -2.75 4.28
N LEU A 25 3.59 -3.30 5.15
CA LEU A 25 3.04 -2.57 6.29
C LEU A 25 4.14 -2.21 7.30
N LYS A 26 5.01 -3.15 7.64
CA LYS A 26 6.11 -2.89 8.58
C LYS A 26 7.08 -1.82 8.08
N ASN A 27 7.35 -1.81 6.78
CA ASN A 27 8.28 -0.86 6.18
C ASN A 27 7.64 0.49 5.88
N SER A 28 6.31 0.61 6.02
CA SER A 28 5.62 1.89 5.81
C SER A 28 5.96 2.88 6.91
N PRO A 29 6.25 4.15 6.57
CA PRO A 29 6.60 5.16 7.58
C PRO A 29 5.41 5.49 8.49
N ASN A 30 5.72 5.74 9.76
CA ASN A 30 4.73 6.18 10.74
C ASN A 30 4.48 7.69 10.65
N ASN A 31 3.37 8.14 11.21
CA ASN A 31 3.02 9.56 11.34
C ASN A 31 2.95 10.30 10.01
N LYS A 32 2.55 9.60 8.94
CA LYS A 32 2.27 10.21 7.65
C LYS A 32 0.78 10.51 7.51
N ALA A 33 0.47 11.48 6.65
CA ALA A 33 -0.90 11.88 6.41
C ALA A 33 -1.74 10.71 5.89
N ALA A 34 -2.94 10.57 6.42
CA ALA A 34 -3.93 9.65 5.90
C ALA A 34 -4.48 10.16 4.56
N GLY A 35 -4.92 9.23 3.70
CA GLY A 35 -5.58 9.60 2.45
C GLY A 35 -7.02 10.04 2.64
N VAL A 36 -7.78 10.04 1.55
CA VAL A 36 -9.18 10.49 1.51
C VAL A 36 -10.06 9.74 2.51
N ASN A 37 -9.79 8.45 2.71
CA ASN A 37 -10.57 7.62 3.65
C ASN A 37 -10.23 7.85 5.12
N GLY A 38 -9.21 8.64 5.42
CA GLY A 38 -8.84 8.96 6.80
C GLY A 38 -8.15 7.84 7.58
N VAL A 39 -7.75 6.75 6.94
CA VAL A 39 -7.11 5.61 7.61
C VAL A 39 -5.59 5.79 7.61
N PRO A 40 -4.96 6.05 8.77
CA PRO A 40 -3.50 6.19 8.84
C PRO A 40 -2.80 4.83 8.91
N THR A 41 -1.54 4.80 8.51
CA THR A 41 -0.69 3.61 8.63
C THR A 41 -0.58 3.12 10.07
N ASN A 42 -0.53 4.05 11.02
CA ASN A 42 -0.43 3.72 12.44
C ASN A 42 -1.58 2.84 12.92
N LEU A 43 -2.81 3.11 12.46
CA LEU A 43 -3.97 2.30 12.80
C LEU A 43 -3.82 0.85 12.30
N LEU A 44 -3.39 0.68 11.07
CA LEU A 44 -3.19 -0.66 10.49
C LEU A 44 -2.10 -1.43 11.23
N LYS A 45 -1.02 -0.74 11.61
CA LYS A 45 0.07 -1.36 12.40
C LYS A 45 -0.40 -1.79 13.78
N GLU A 46 -1.22 -0.96 14.45
CA GLU A 46 -1.78 -1.31 15.76
C GLU A 46 -2.74 -2.49 15.68
N LEU A 47 -3.57 -2.55 14.64
CA LEU A 47 -4.47 -3.70 14.42
C LEU A 47 -3.68 -4.98 14.20
N HIS A 48 -2.59 -4.92 13.44
CA HIS A 48 -1.72 -6.08 13.22
C HIS A 48 -1.02 -6.53 14.50
N LYS A 49 -0.51 -5.58 15.27
CA LYS A 49 0.13 -5.85 16.56
C LYS A 49 -0.84 -6.50 17.55
N LEU A 50 -2.07 -5.98 17.61
CA LEU A 50 -3.11 -6.54 18.48
C LEU A 50 -3.47 -7.96 18.07
N HIS A 51 -3.59 -8.21 16.76
CA HIS A 51 -3.83 -9.56 16.26
C HIS A 51 -2.71 -10.53 16.69
N ASN A 52 -1.45 -10.14 16.55
CA ASN A 52 -0.32 -10.97 16.94
C ASN A 52 -0.30 -11.27 18.45
N GLN A 53 -0.66 -10.29 19.27
CA GLN A 53 -0.78 -10.49 20.73
C GLN A 53 -1.91 -11.46 21.06
N ASN A 54 -3.05 -11.34 20.40
CA ASN A 54 -4.21 -12.19 20.63
C ASN A 54 -3.96 -13.63 20.18
N VAL A 55 -3.24 -13.82 19.08
CA VAL A 55 -2.84 -15.17 18.61
C VAL A 55 -1.98 -15.87 19.65
N LYS A 56 -1.05 -15.15 20.26
CA LYS A 56 -0.21 -15.72 21.34
C LYS A 56 -1.01 -16.13 22.57
N LYS A 57 -2.15 -15.49 22.80
CA LYS A 57 -3.05 -15.78 23.92
C LYS A 57 -4.17 -16.74 23.56
N ASN A 58 -4.19 -17.26 22.32
CA ASN A 58 -5.27 -18.08 21.77
C ASN A 58 -6.66 -17.42 21.81
N ILE A 59 -6.69 -16.10 21.63
CA ILE A 59 -7.93 -15.32 21.58
C ILE A 59 -8.27 -15.05 20.12
N PRO A 60 -9.54 -15.26 19.67
CA PRO A 60 -9.95 -14.88 18.33
C PRO A 60 -9.77 -13.37 18.09
N SER A 61 -9.24 -13.00 16.95
CA SER A 61 -8.96 -11.61 16.63
C SER A 61 -9.06 -11.34 15.13
N PHE A 62 -9.23 -10.06 14.79
CA PHE A 62 -9.29 -9.60 13.41
C PHE A 62 -7.88 -9.52 12.81
N ASN A 63 -7.68 -10.18 11.68
CA ASN A 63 -6.40 -10.17 10.96
C ASN A 63 -6.47 -9.22 9.77
N ILE A 64 -5.94 -8.00 9.96
CA ILE A 64 -5.94 -6.95 8.90
C ILE A 64 -5.07 -7.35 7.71
N ILE A 65 -3.96 -8.03 7.92
CA ILE A 65 -3.05 -8.44 6.83
C ILE A 65 -3.75 -9.43 5.90
N ASN A 66 -4.47 -10.39 6.48
CA ASN A 66 -5.20 -11.39 5.69
C ASN A 66 -6.32 -10.72 4.88
N LEU A 67 -7.04 -9.78 5.48
CA LEU A 67 -8.08 -9.02 4.78
C LEU A 67 -7.49 -8.24 3.59
N LEU A 68 -6.39 -7.53 3.81
CA LEU A 68 -5.73 -6.77 2.75
C LEU A 68 -5.23 -7.70 1.63
N LYS A 69 -4.61 -8.81 1.99
CA LYS A 69 -4.14 -9.79 1.02
C LYS A 69 -5.29 -10.33 0.15
N ASP A 70 -6.39 -10.75 0.78
CA ASP A 70 -7.53 -11.30 0.06
C ASP A 70 -8.19 -10.24 -0.83
N THR A 71 -8.30 -9.00 -0.35
CA THR A 71 -8.83 -7.88 -1.13
C THR A 71 -7.97 -7.59 -2.35
N TYR A 72 -6.65 -7.55 -2.19
CA TYR A 72 -5.73 -7.27 -3.29
C TYR A 72 -5.75 -8.37 -4.35
N ASN A 73 -5.78 -9.63 -3.92
CA ASN A 73 -5.88 -10.77 -4.84
C ASN A 73 -7.22 -10.79 -5.59
N ASN A 74 -8.30 -10.40 -4.91
CA ASN A 74 -9.62 -10.27 -5.52
C ASN A 74 -9.63 -9.17 -6.59
N ILE A 75 -9.03 -8.01 -6.30
CA ILE A 75 -8.91 -6.91 -7.26
C ILE A 75 -8.13 -7.38 -8.50
N GLU A 76 -7.03 -8.07 -8.32
CA GLU A 76 -6.21 -8.58 -9.41
C GLU A 76 -6.96 -9.60 -10.25
N GLU A 77 -7.64 -10.55 -9.62
CA GLU A 77 -8.35 -11.63 -10.29
C GLU A 77 -9.57 -11.13 -11.06
N ASN A 78 -10.39 -10.29 -10.46
CA ASN A 78 -11.63 -9.80 -11.04
C ASN A 78 -11.50 -8.45 -11.74
N ARG A 79 -10.37 -7.77 -11.57
CA ARG A 79 -10.07 -6.44 -12.13
C ARG A 79 -11.12 -5.39 -11.75
N ILE A 80 -11.73 -5.55 -10.58
CA ILE A 80 -12.72 -4.63 -10.03
C ILE A 80 -12.20 -4.13 -8.70
N SER A 81 -12.09 -2.82 -8.55
CA SER A 81 -11.73 -2.19 -7.29
C SER A 81 -12.78 -1.19 -6.86
N SER A 82 -12.84 -0.91 -5.57
CA SER A 82 -13.65 0.20 -5.07
C SER A 82 -13.17 1.50 -5.72
N PRO A 83 -14.08 2.35 -6.22
CA PRO A 83 -13.67 3.61 -6.82
C PRO A 83 -12.92 4.53 -5.84
N ASN A 84 -13.09 4.30 -4.55
CA ASN A 84 -12.46 5.13 -3.52
C ASN A 84 -11.01 4.73 -3.20
N ILE A 85 -10.58 3.53 -3.57
CA ILE A 85 -9.22 3.05 -3.21
C ILE A 85 -8.12 3.87 -3.89
N GLN A 86 -8.38 4.35 -5.10
CA GLN A 86 -7.42 5.13 -5.89
C GLN A 86 -7.58 6.63 -5.71
N ASN A 87 -8.61 7.08 -4.99
CA ASN A 87 -8.82 8.50 -4.74
C ASN A 87 -7.68 9.07 -3.91
N SER A 88 -7.28 10.28 -4.23
CA SER A 88 -6.17 10.95 -3.54
C SER A 88 -6.48 12.41 -3.31
N TRP A 89 -5.83 12.99 -2.32
CA TRP A 89 -5.84 14.43 -2.08
C TRP A 89 -4.70 15.05 -2.86
N LEU A 90 -5.01 16.11 -3.63
CA LEU A 90 -3.99 16.95 -4.23
C LEU A 90 -3.78 18.16 -3.33
N CYS A 91 -2.61 18.25 -2.71
CA CYS A 91 -2.26 19.33 -1.79
C CYS A 91 -1.17 20.20 -2.41
N PRO A 92 -1.48 21.45 -2.79
CA PRO A 92 -0.42 22.36 -3.24
C PRO A 92 0.41 22.84 -2.04
N LEU A 93 1.72 22.64 -2.08
CA LEU A 93 2.65 23.13 -1.09
C LEU A 93 3.39 24.34 -1.63
N TYR A 94 3.34 25.44 -0.88
CA TYR A 94 4.06 26.65 -1.22
C TYR A 94 5.57 26.39 -1.25
N LYS A 95 6.21 26.85 -2.32
CA LYS A 95 7.64 26.69 -2.54
C LYS A 95 8.40 28.00 -2.32
N LYS A 96 8.07 29.01 -3.13
CA LYS A 96 8.71 30.35 -3.07
C LYS A 96 7.95 31.33 -3.98
N GLY A 97 8.16 32.62 -3.76
CA GLY A 97 7.64 33.66 -4.62
C GLY A 97 6.27 34.17 -4.22
N ASN A 98 5.47 34.65 -5.18
CA ASN A 98 4.15 35.17 -4.93
C ASN A 98 3.17 34.05 -4.60
N HIS A 99 2.44 34.15 -3.50
CA HIS A 99 1.45 33.16 -3.05
C HIS A 99 0.23 33.06 -4.00
N CYS A 100 0.02 34.05 -4.84
CA CYS A 100 -1.11 34.06 -5.77
C CYS A 100 -0.82 33.37 -7.10
N GLU A 101 0.41 32.90 -7.31
CA GLU A 101 0.84 32.26 -8.55
C GLU A 101 0.99 30.76 -8.38
N ILE A 102 0.24 29.98 -9.19
CA ILE A 102 0.24 28.51 -9.15
C ILE A 102 1.63 27.90 -9.35
N PRO A 103 2.48 28.38 -10.29
CA PRO A 103 3.82 27.80 -10.50
C PRO A 103 4.73 27.84 -9.25
N ASN A 104 4.40 28.64 -8.23
CA ASN A 104 5.15 28.73 -6.99
C ASN A 104 4.78 27.66 -5.97
N TYR A 105 3.89 26.72 -6.33
CA TYR A 105 3.44 25.61 -5.50
C TYR A 105 3.91 24.28 -6.07
N ARG A 106 4.18 23.33 -5.16
CA ARG A 106 4.42 21.93 -5.55
C ARG A 106 3.14 21.14 -5.37
N PRO A 107 2.65 20.44 -6.42
CA PRO A 107 1.54 19.52 -6.24
C PRO A 107 2.02 18.27 -5.51
N ILE A 108 1.43 17.98 -4.36
CA ILE A 108 1.70 16.77 -3.58
C ILE A 108 0.41 15.97 -3.49
N THR A 109 0.49 14.70 -3.88
CA THR A 109 -0.64 13.78 -3.84
C THR A 109 -0.53 12.88 -2.63
N VAL A 110 -1.61 12.84 -1.82
CA VAL A 110 -1.70 11.96 -0.66
C VAL A 110 -2.64 10.81 -1.01
N LEU A 111 -2.09 9.62 -1.13
CA LEU A 111 -2.84 8.40 -1.46
C LEU A 111 -3.38 7.73 -0.20
N ASN A 112 -4.43 6.91 -0.37
CA ASN A 112 -4.92 6.04 0.68
C ASN A 112 -3.84 5.05 1.11
N THR A 113 -3.79 4.74 2.40
CA THR A 113 -2.77 3.85 2.97
C THR A 113 -2.83 2.45 2.36
N GLU A 114 -4.03 1.92 2.13
CA GLU A 114 -4.22 0.60 1.51
C GLU A 114 -3.63 0.54 0.11
N TYR A 115 -3.80 1.61 -0.66
CA TYR A 115 -3.24 1.70 -2.01
C TYR A 115 -1.71 1.75 -1.97
N LYS A 116 -1.14 2.49 -1.04
CA LYS A 116 0.31 2.55 -0.84
C LYS A 116 0.89 1.17 -0.48
N ILE A 117 0.22 0.43 0.39
CA ILE A 117 0.64 -0.92 0.79
C ILE A 117 0.57 -1.87 -0.39
N LEU A 118 -0.50 -1.80 -1.20
CA LEU A 118 -0.63 -2.61 -2.41
C LEU A 118 0.51 -2.35 -3.39
N THR A 119 0.82 -1.09 -3.69
CA THR A 119 1.90 -0.73 -4.61
C THR A 119 3.26 -1.16 -4.09
N THR A 120 3.51 -1.03 -2.78
CA THR A 120 4.74 -1.49 -2.14
C THR A 120 4.88 -3.01 -2.23
N SER A 121 3.80 -3.76 -2.05
CA SER A 121 3.78 -5.21 -2.17
C SER A 121 4.12 -5.66 -3.60
N ILE A 122 3.58 -4.98 -4.61
CA ILE A 122 3.87 -5.26 -6.02
C ILE A 122 5.33 -4.93 -6.34
N MET A 123 5.84 -3.80 -5.88
CA MET A 123 7.24 -3.41 -6.06
C MET A 123 8.21 -4.41 -5.43
N SER A 124 7.86 -4.94 -4.26
CA SER A 124 8.62 -5.98 -3.58
C SER A 124 8.80 -7.22 -4.46
N LYS A 125 7.77 -7.59 -5.22
CA LYS A 125 7.86 -8.71 -6.18
C LYS A 125 8.86 -8.44 -7.30
N SER A 126 8.89 -7.21 -7.81
CA SER A 126 9.79 -6.85 -8.91
C SER A 126 11.26 -6.82 -8.50
N LEU A 127 11.56 -6.74 -7.20
CA LEU A 127 12.90 -6.73 -6.65
C LEU A 127 13.42 -8.13 -6.29
N LYS A 128 12.60 -9.18 -6.44
CA LYS A 128 13.04 -10.54 -6.18
C LYS A 128 14.12 -10.95 -7.18
N PRO A 129 15.20 -11.61 -6.72
CA PRO A 129 16.22 -12.10 -7.64
C PRO A 129 15.65 -13.19 -8.55
N PRO A 130 16.25 -13.40 -9.74
CA PRO A 130 15.82 -14.49 -10.61
C PRO A 130 16.01 -15.84 -9.91
N PRO A 131 15.15 -16.85 -10.21
CA PRO A 131 15.30 -18.18 -9.64
C PRO A 131 16.63 -18.80 -10.06
N PRO A 132 17.25 -19.62 -9.18
CA PRO A 132 18.51 -20.28 -9.50
C PRO A 132 18.42 -21.27 -10.66
#